data_b39fa0c49ccea889f0f73e8045f3fdcd
#
_entry.id   b39fa0c49ccea889f0f73e8045f3fdcd
#
_cell.length_a   1.000
_cell.length_b   1.000
_cell.length_c   1.000
_cell.angle_alpha   90.00
_cell.angle_beta   90.00
_cell.angle_gamma   90.00
#
_symmetry.space_group_name_H-M   'P 1'
#
loop_
_entity.id
_entity.type
_entity.pdbx_description
1 polymer ?
#
loop_
_entity_poly.entity_id
_entity_poly.type
_entity_poly.pdbx_seq_one_letter_code
_entity_poly.pdbx_strand_id
1 'polypeptide(L)'
;VQNLDKKGFARLEDGKVRPFSHLHVQLLLQELNRRPSFIDSLSGCGLTLFTYILEPRTVQEIVEATGIKKSTVFYKLKKAQRHNFIRKQDSKYQFNAKLWPRMKEFLSELQQYEETVDSRIPAGSIIYHKTDKEIVFSTKAEFDAALTGFSMYEHYGIRIFPVDYTYYLPKKRLNKNEVFLHSLYRVEKEPTKQNLLLIALFYAKHKKTLSVEHEILRNIEQVLQRKVIKGYPQYSEVRERAVMYDIKI
;
A
#
# COMPACT_ATOMS: atom_id res chain seq x y z
N VAL A 1 6.34 14.45 -18.92
CA VAL A 1 6.13 15.29 -17.74
C VAL A 1 5.12 14.66 -16.80
N GLN A 2 3.93 14.19 -17.26
CA GLN A 2 2.88 13.60 -16.40
C GLN A 2 3.37 12.48 -15.45
N ASN A 3 4.26 11.61 -15.92
CA ASN A 3 4.83 10.56 -15.05
C ASN A 3 5.82 11.10 -14.00
N LEU A 4 6.49 12.21 -14.32
CA LEU A 4 7.39 12.88 -13.37
C LEU A 4 6.61 13.61 -12.29
N ASP A 5 5.48 14.19 -12.64
CA ASP A 5 4.57 14.86 -11.71
C ASP A 5 3.95 13.85 -10.71
N LYS A 6 3.40 12.74 -11.23
CA LYS A 6 2.85 11.66 -10.38
C LYS A 6 3.85 11.09 -9.38
N LYS A 7 5.11 11.03 -9.74
CA LYS A 7 6.21 10.57 -8.88
C LYS A 7 6.86 11.69 -8.06
N GLY A 8 6.29 12.90 -8.08
CA GLY A 8 6.77 14.05 -7.34
C GLY A 8 8.17 14.52 -7.73
N PHE A 9 8.60 14.30 -8.98
CA PHE A 9 9.91 14.78 -9.45
C PHE A 9 9.87 16.21 -9.98
N ALA A 10 8.91 16.50 -10.84
CA ALA A 10 8.82 17.81 -11.48
C ALA A 10 7.41 18.07 -12.00
N ARG A 11 7.02 19.33 -12.03
CA ARG A 11 5.76 19.80 -12.60
C ARG A 11 5.99 20.76 -13.76
N LEU A 12 4.99 20.94 -14.59
CA LEU A 12 4.98 21.92 -15.67
C LEU A 12 4.26 23.17 -15.17
N GLU A 13 4.98 24.28 -15.03
CA GLU A 13 4.46 25.60 -14.67
C GLU A 13 4.89 26.61 -15.71
N ASP A 14 3.95 27.35 -16.28
CA ASP A 14 4.20 28.41 -17.30
C ASP A 14 5.06 27.90 -18.47
N GLY A 15 4.83 26.68 -18.94
CA GLY A 15 5.60 26.05 -20.00
C GLY A 15 7.02 25.60 -19.62
N LYS A 16 7.43 25.77 -18.37
CA LYS A 16 8.73 25.35 -17.86
C LYS A 16 8.61 24.16 -16.91
N VAL A 17 9.55 23.23 -17.03
CA VAL A 17 9.65 22.10 -16.10
C VAL A 17 10.37 22.57 -14.84
N ARG A 18 9.68 22.48 -13.68
CA ARG A 18 10.26 22.86 -12.38
C ARG A 18 10.34 21.61 -11.48
N PRO A 19 11.52 21.30 -10.92
CA PRO A 19 11.64 20.20 -9.97
C PRO A 19 10.90 20.53 -8.66
N PHE A 20 10.35 19.52 -8.01
CA PHE A 20 9.87 19.65 -6.64
C PHE A 20 11.05 19.68 -5.66
N SER A 21 10.82 20.25 -4.48
CA SER A 21 11.82 20.31 -3.39
C SER A 21 11.82 19.06 -2.49
N HIS A 22 11.21 17.96 -2.92
CA HIS A 22 11.19 16.71 -2.15
C HIS A 22 12.58 16.10 -2.02
N LEU A 23 12.84 15.40 -0.91
CA LEU A 23 14.15 14.82 -0.62
C LEU A 23 14.61 13.86 -1.72
N HIS A 24 13.74 12.97 -2.18
CA HIS A 24 14.08 12.05 -3.26
C HIS A 24 14.50 12.77 -4.57
N VAL A 25 13.93 13.95 -4.87
CA VAL A 25 14.33 14.73 -6.05
C VAL A 25 15.74 15.28 -5.89
N GLN A 26 16.05 15.81 -4.72
CA GLN A 26 17.38 16.36 -4.42
C GLN A 26 18.45 15.26 -4.48
N LEU A 27 18.18 14.09 -3.90
CA LEU A 27 19.07 12.94 -3.93
C LEU A 27 19.31 12.45 -5.38
N LEU A 28 18.27 12.36 -6.19
CA LEU A 28 18.38 11.96 -7.59
C LEU A 28 19.25 12.95 -8.38
N LEU A 29 19.01 14.25 -8.25
CA LEU A 29 19.76 15.28 -8.94
C LEU A 29 21.24 15.27 -8.54
N GLN A 30 21.55 15.04 -7.27
CA GLN A 30 22.94 14.89 -6.82
C GLN A 30 23.63 13.68 -7.45
N GLU A 31 22.94 12.55 -7.54
CA GLU A 31 23.51 11.33 -8.14
C GLU A 31 23.64 11.45 -9.66
N LEU A 32 22.69 12.06 -10.36
CA LEU A 32 22.75 12.29 -11.80
C LEU A 32 23.82 13.31 -12.20
N ASN A 33 24.05 14.34 -11.38
CA ASN A 33 25.14 15.29 -11.58
C ASN A 33 26.52 14.62 -11.51
N ARG A 34 26.67 13.60 -10.65
CA ARG A 34 27.92 12.85 -10.52
C ARG A 34 28.07 11.79 -11.60
N ARG A 35 26.97 11.18 -12.02
CA ARG A 35 26.93 10.02 -12.93
C ARG A 35 25.74 10.11 -13.88
N PRO A 36 25.79 10.96 -14.92
CA PRO A 36 24.67 11.15 -15.84
C PRO A 36 24.21 9.88 -16.55
N SER A 37 25.13 8.91 -16.76
CA SER A 37 24.81 7.61 -17.40
C SER A 37 23.79 6.75 -16.63
N PHE A 38 23.54 7.05 -15.36
CA PHE A 38 22.54 6.33 -14.57
C PHE A 38 21.12 6.54 -15.08
N ILE A 39 20.86 7.66 -15.78
CA ILE A 39 19.55 7.96 -16.33
C ILE A 39 19.05 6.83 -17.23
N ASP A 40 19.91 6.16 -17.95
CA ASP A 40 19.56 5.05 -18.82
C ASP A 40 18.99 3.84 -18.08
N SER A 41 19.52 3.54 -16.90
CA SER A 41 19.04 2.44 -16.06
C SER A 41 17.75 2.81 -15.33
N LEU A 42 17.63 4.07 -14.90
CA LEU A 42 16.49 4.58 -14.15
C LEU A 42 15.29 4.90 -15.03
N SER A 43 15.50 5.19 -16.32
CA SER A 43 14.45 5.58 -17.26
C SER A 43 13.36 4.51 -17.47
N GLY A 44 12.19 4.93 -17.93
CA GLY A 44 11.04 4.04 -18.18
C GLY A 44 10.59 3.34 -16.89
N CYS A 45 10.53 2.02 -16.92
CA CYS A 45 10.15 1.22 -15.73
C CYS A 45 11.33 0.95 -14.77
N GLY A 46 12.52 1.54 -15.00
CA GLY A 46 13.71 1.28 -14.16
C GLY A 46 13.51 1.71 -12.72
N LEU A 47 12.91 2.87 -12.46
CA LEU A 47 12.62 3.33 -11.10
C LEU A 47 11.69 2.35 -10.37
N THR A 48 10.56 1.99 -10.97
CA THR A 48 9.61 1.03 -10.39
C THR A 48 10.26 -0.32 -10.13
N LEU A 49 11.12 -0.80 -11.02
CA LEU A 49 11.88 -2.03 -10.82
C LEU A 49 12.81 -1.92 -9.62
N PHE A 50 13.60 -0.85 -9.53
CA PHE A 50 14.61 -0.70 -8.48
C PHE A 50 14.00 -0.43 -7.11
N THR A 51 12.91 0.31 -7.01
CA THR A 51 12.19 0.46 -5.74
C THR A 51 11.64 -0.87 -5.25
N TYR A 52 11.10 -1.71 -6.15
CA TYR A 52 10.55 -3.00 -5.77
C TYR A 52 11.59 -4.03 -5.33
N ILE A 53 12.80 -4.02 -5.92
CA ILE A 53 13.90 -4.91 -5.56
C ILE A 53 14.84 -4.35 -4.49
N LEU A 54 14.46 -3.35 -3.73
CA LEU A 54 15.16 -2.99 -2.49
C LEU A 54 15.23 -4.20 -1.56
N GLU A 55 14.17 -5.02 -1.53
CA GLU A 55 14.15 -6.36 -0.94
C GLU A 55 14.39 -7.45 -1.99
N PRO A 56 14.95 -8.62 -1.61
CA PRO A 56 15.20 -9.71 -2.54
C PRO A 56 13.94 -10.26 -3.19
N ARG A 57 13.84 -10.22 -4.53
CA ARG A 57 12.67 -10.64 -5.30
C ARG A 57 13.03 -11.54 -6.47
N THR A 58 12.18 -12.51 -6.76
CA THR A 58 12.24 -13.30 -8.00
C THR A 58 11.67 -12.50 -9.19
N VAL A 59 11.98 -12.92 -10.41
CA VAL A 59 11.41 -12.29 -11.61
C VAL A 59 9.89 -12.42 -11.64
N GLN A 60 9.35 -13.52 -11.12
CA GLN A 60 7.91 -13.72 -11.07
C GLN A 60 7.21 -12.73 -10.13
N GLU A 61 7.71 -12.57 -8.90
CA GLU A 61 7.22 -11.56 -7.95
C GLU A 61 7.29 -10.15 -8.52
N ILE A 62 8.38 -9.83 -9.25
CA ILE A 62 8.53 -8.52 -9.90
C ILE A 62 7.43 -8.31 -10.96
N VAL A 63 7.19 -9.29 -11.82
CA VAL A 63 6.18 -9.21 -12.88
C VAL A 63 4.77 -9.06 -12.28
N GLU A 64 4.45 -9.87 -11.29
CA GLU A 64 3.13 -9.87 -10.63
C GLU A 64 2.84 -8.55 -9.93
N ALA A 65 3.82 -8.01 -9.18
CA ALA A 65 3.63 -6.80 -8.42
C ALA A 65 3.68 -5.52 -9.27
N THR A 66 4.53 -5.48 -10.30
CA THR A 66 4.77 -4.26 -11.08
C THR A 66 4.00 -4.19 -12.40
N GLY A 67 3.44 -5.31 -12.87
CA GLY A 67 2.81 -5.42 -14.19
C GLY A 67 3.79 -5.27 -15.36
N ILE A 68 5.10 -5.19 -15.11
CA ILE A 68 6.12 -5.05 -16.15
C ILE A 68 6.27 -6.39 -16.89
N LYS A 69 6.26 -6.36 -18.22
CA LYS A 69 6.43 -7.57 -19.04
C LYS A 69 7.75 -8.28 -18.69
N LYS A 70 7.73 -9.60 -18.56
CA LYS A 70 8.86 -10.44 -18.16
C LYS A 70 10.12 -10.20 -19.00
N SER A 71 9.98 -10.03 -20.32
CA SER A 71 11.11 -9.69 -21.22
C SER A 71 11.74 -8.35 -20.88
N THR A 72 10.92 -7.35 -20.53
CA THR A 72 11.39 -6.02 -20.13
C THR A 72 12.10 -6.08 -18.77
N VAL A 73 11.61 -6.87 -17.82
CA VAL A 73 12.28 -7.11 -16.53
C VAL A 73 13.68 -7.68 -16.77
N PHE A 74 13.80 -8.75 -17.55
CA PHE A 74 15.10 -9.33 -17.86
C PHE A 74 16.06 -8.34 -18.56
N TYR A 75 15.56 -7.58 -19.53
CA TYR A 75 16.36 -6.55 -20.20
C TYR A 75 16.90 -5.51 -19.22
N LYS A 76 16.03 -4.98 -18.35
CA LYS A 76 16.41 -3.98 -17.34
C LYS A 76 17.37 -4.56 -16.31
N LEU A 77 17.14 -5.77 -15.82
CA LEU A 77 18.05 -6.44 -14.89
C LEU A 77 19.43 -6.65 -15.52
N LYS A 78 19.50 -7.12 -16.77
CA LYS A 78 20.78 -7.27 -17.50
C LYS A 78 21.52 -5.93 -17.65
N LYS A 79 20.79 -4.84 -17.94
CA LYS A 79 21.38 -3.50 -18.03
C LYS A 79 21.88 -3.02 -16.66
N ALA A 80 21.11 -3.25 -15.60
CA ALA A 80 21.49 -2.89 -14.23
C ALA A 80 22.70 -3.65 -13.70
N GLN A 81 22.89 -4.90 -14.12
CA GLN A 81 24.09 -5.70 -13.78
C GLN A 81 25.38 -5.07 -14.32
N ARG A 82 25.36 -4.44 -15.50
CA ARG A 82 26.56 -3.78 -16.08
C ARG A 82 27.08 -2.65 -15.19
N HIS A 83 26.22 -2.02 -14.40
CA HIS A 83 26.56 -0.97 -13.44
C HIS A 83 26.67 -1.48 -12.01
N ASN A 84 26.58 -2.80 -11.81
CA ASN A 84 26.53 -3.42 -10.47
C ASN A 84 25.43 -2.86 -9.56
N PHE A 85 24.32 -2.35 -10.14
CA PHE A 85 23.16 -1.88 -9.37
C PHE A 85 22.43 -2.99 -8.65
N ILE A 86 22.56 -4.21 -9.13
CA ILE A 86 21.86 -5.35 -8.58
C ILE A 86 22.82 -6.49 -8.25
N ARG A 87 22.40 -7.27 -7.26
CA ARG A 87 22.97 -8.58 -6.94
C ARG A 87 21.95 -9.64 -7.28
N LYS A 88 22.45 -10.78 -7.70
CA LYS A 88 21.65 -12.00 -7.85
C LYS A 88 22.16 -13.01 -6.84
N GLN A 89 21.28 -13.52 -6.00
CA GLN A 89 21.54 -14.63 -5.11
C GLN A 89 20.44 -15.66 -5.34
N ASP A 90 20.84 -16.85 -5.73
CA ASP A 90 19.94 -17.92 -6.17
C ASP A 90 19.05 -17.45 -7.33
N SER A 91 17.73 -17.46 -7.15
CA SER A 91 16.74 -16.96 -8.13
C SER A 91 16.27 -15.54 -7.87
N LYS A 92 16.77 -14.86 -6.80
CA LYS A 92 16.32 -13.53 -6.38
C LYS A 92 17.29 -12.45 -6.81
N TYR A 93 16.72 -11.31 -7.15
CA TYR A 93 17.44 -10.08 -7.48
C TYR A 93 17.21 -9.06 -6.37
N GLN A 94 18.26 -8.35 -5.99
CA GLN A 94 18.21 -7.30 -4.98
C GLN A 94 19.07 -6.13 -5.42
N PHE A 95 18.62 -4.90 -5.07
CA PHE A 95 19.43 -3.71 -5.28
C PHE A 95 20.73 -3.77 -4.45
N ASN A 96 21.86 -3.39 -5.05
CA ASN A 96 23.17 -3.46 -4.41
C ASN A 96 23.44 -2.25 -3.52
N ALA A 97 22.73 -2.18 -2.40
CA ALA A 97 22.82 -1.08 -1.43
C ALA A 97 24.22 -0.84 -0.88
N LYS A 98 25.06 -1.90 -0.78
CA LYS A 98 26.44 -1.76 -0.27
C LYS A 98 27.33 -0.94 -1.21
N LEU A 99 27.16 -1.11 -2.51
CA LEU A 99 27.93 -0.37 -3.51
C LEU A 99 27.33 1.01 -3.78
N TRP A 100 26.01 1.13 -3.65
CA TRP A 100 25.24 2.32 -4.01
C TRP A 100 24.38 2.85 -2.85
N PRO A 101 24.97 3.23 -1.71
CA PRO A 101 24.18 3.62 -0.51
C PRO A 101 23.30 4.85 -0.73
N ARG A 102 23.79 5.87 -1.45
CA ARG A 102 23.00 7.07 -1.75
C ARG A 102 21.86 6.81 -2.73
N MET A 103 22.08 5.94 -3.72
CA MET A 103 21.03 5.52 -4.63
C MET A 103 19.98 4.69 -3.88
N LYS A 104 20.38 3.85 -2.91
CA LYS A 104 19.43 3.18 -2.01
C LYS A 104 18.58 4.19 -1.23
N GLU A 105 19.21 5.20 -0.65
CA GLU A 105 18.52 6.27 0.08
C GLU A 105 17.48 6.95 -0.82
N PHE A 106 17.89 7.37 -2.02
CA PHE A 106 16.97 7.92 -3.01
C PHE A 106 15.78 6.99 -3.33
N LEU A 107 16.05 5.70 -3.58
CA LEU A 107 14.98 4.74 -3.90
C LEU A 107 14.05 4.49 -2.72
N SER A 108 14.58 4.49 -1.50
CA SER A 108 13.77 4.34 -0.28
C SER A 108 12.87 5.56 -0.04
N GLU A 109 13.39 6.77 -0.22
CA GLU A 109 12.61 8.01 -0.14
C GLU A 109 11.54 8.10 -1.25
N LEU A 110 11.87 7.66 -2.46
CA LEU A 110 10.89 7.59 -3.55
C LEU A 110 9.78 6.57 -3.23
N GLN A 111 10.13 5.40 -2.71
CA GLN A 111 9.15 4.40 -2.29
C GLN A 111 8.23 4.95 -1.22
N GLN A 112 8.78 5.57 -0.19
CA GLN A 112 7.99 6.20 0.88
C GLN A 112 7.07 7.28 0.34
N TYR A 113 7.55 8.13 -0.58
CA TYR A 113 6.73 9.13 -1.24
C TYR A 113 5.57 8.48 -2.03
N GLU A 114 5.87 7.47 -2.84
CA GLU A 114 4.86 6.76 -3.63
C GLU A 114 3.82 6.04 -2.75
N GLU A 115 4.18 5.59 -1.55
CA GLU A 115 3.28 4.94 -0.60
C GLU A 115 2.38 5.92 0.17
N THR A 116 2.82 7.16 0.34
CA THR A 116 2.15 8.16 1.20
C THR A 116 1.45 9.27 0.43
N VAL A 117 1.76 9.45 -0.85
CA VAL A 117 1.22 10.54 -1.67
C VAL A 117 0.55 9.99 -2.94
N ASP A 118 -0.62 10.53 -3.25
CA ASP A 118 -1.33 10.29 -4.50
C ASP A 118 -2.12 11.52 -4.91
N SER A 119 -1.98 11.95 -6.16
CA SER A 119 -2.64 13.14 -6.69
C SER A 119 -4.17 13.02 -6.84
N ARG A 120 -4.70 11.79 -6.74
CA ARG A 120 -6.14 11.51 -6.84
C ARG A 120 -6.90 11.78 -5.56
N ILE A 121 -6.20 11.99 -4.44
CA ILE A 121 -6.79 12.10 -3.10
C ILE A 121 -6.31 13.37 -2.39
N PRO A 122 -7.02 13.85 -1.36
CA PRO A 122 -6.61 15.02 -0.60
C PRO A 122 -5.24 14.84 0.05
N ALA A 123 -4.46 15.92 0.10
CA ALA A 123 -3.20 15.93 0.84
C ALA A 123 -3.43 15.61 2.32
N GLY A 124 -2.53 14.82 2.90
CA GLY A 124 -2.64 14.38 4.30
C GLY A 124 -3.59 13.18 4.50
N SER A 125 -4.12 12.59 3.44
CA SER A 125 -4.84 11.31 3.52
C SER A 125 -3.90 10.17 3.89
N ILE A 126 -4.42 9.16 4.61
CA ILE A 126 -3.69 7.92 4.90
C ILE A 126 -4.09 6.88 3.86
N ILE A 127 -3.13 6.39 3.08
CA ILE A 127 -3.34 5.36 2.06
C ILE A 127 -3.19 3.98 2.70
N TYR A 128 -4.20 3.13 2.59
CA TYR A 128 -4.17 1.74 3.08
C TYR A 128 -3.85 0.73 1.99
N HIS A 129 -4.39 0.93 0.79
CA HIS A 129 -4.11 0.11 -0.39
C HIS A 129 -4.07 1.00 -1.63
N LYS A 130 -3.15 0.71 -2.55
CA LYS A 130 -2.98 1.49 -3.78
C LYS A 130 -2.47 0.65 -4.92
N THR A 131 -3.14 0.79 -6.06
CA THR A 131 -2.69 0.31 -7.37
C THR A 131 -2.85 1.42 -8.41
N ASP A 132 -2.43 1.18 -9.63
CA ASP A 132 -2.69 2.12 -10.74
C ASP A 132 -4.19 2.36 -10.97
N LYS A 133 -5.04 1.37 -10.63
CA LYS A 133 -6.48 1.37 -10.92
C LYS A 133 -7.32 1.80 -9.74
N GLU A 134 -6.87 1.55 -8.52
CA GLU A 134 -7.68 1.75 -7.31
C GLU A 134 -6.85 2.24 -6.13
N ILE A 135 -7.53 2.89 -5.20
CA ILE A 135 -6.95 3.36 -3.96
C ILE A 135 -7.96 3.30 -2.82
N VAL A 136 -7.53 2.78 -1.67
CA VAL A 136 -8.26 2.81 -0.40
C VAL A 136 -7.50 3.73 0.55
N PHE A 137 -8.18 4.75 1.05
CA PHE A 137 -7.56 5.80 1.88
C PHE A 137 -8.53 6.33 2.92
N SER A 138 -8.02 6.97 3.96
CA SER A 138 -8.86 7.76 4.86
C SER A 138 -8.48 9.23 4.87
N THR A 139 -9.48 10.06 5.11
CA THR A 139 -9.35 11.50 5.30
C THR A 139 -10.41 12.02 6.25
N LYS A 140 -10.14 13.14 6.92
CA LYS A 140 -11.12 13.84 7.75
C LYS A 140 -12.07 14.71 6.94
N ALA A 141 -11.65 15.10 5.73
CA ALA A 141 -12.48 15.90 4.84
C ALA A 141 -13.50 15.03 4.10
N GLU A 142 -14.66 15.59 3.84
CA GLU A 142 -15.62 14.99 2.92
C GLU A 142 -15.02 14.95 1.49
N PHE A 143 -15.18 13.82 0.81
CA PHE A 143 -14.56 13.61 -0.49
C PHE A 143 -15.50 12.85 -1.43
N ASP A 144 -15.48 13.20 -2.73
CA ASP A 144 -16.33 12.55 -3.74
C ASP A 144 -15.74 11.20 -4.18
N ALA A 145 -15.88 10.20 -3.31
CA ALA A 145 -15.48 8.82 -3.55
C ALA A 145 -16.48 7.85 -2.91
N ALA A 146 -16.32 6.57 -3.11
CA ALA A 146 -17.18 5.58 -2.46
C ALA A 146 -16.73 5.38 -1.00
N LEU A 147 -17.63 5.57 -0.03
CA LEU A 147 -17.39 5.18 1.35
C LEU A 147 -17.15 3.67 1.44
N THR A 148 -16.20 3.26 2.27
CA THR A 148 -15.82 1.85 2.45
C THR A 148 -15.26 1.56 3.84
N GLY A 149 -14.79 0.34 4.03
CA GLY A 149 -14.15 -0.06 5.28
C GLY A 149 -15.05 0.20 6.49
N PHE A 150 -14.46 0.63 7.59
CA PHE A 150 -15.19 0.93 8.81
C PHE A 150 -16.28 1.98 8.63
N SER A 151 -16.14 2.91 7.70
CA SER A 151 -17.17 3.95 7.45
C SER A 151 -18.48 3.40 6.90
N MET A 152 -18.51 2.15 6.44
CA MET A 152 -19.71 1.46 5.97
C MET A 152 -20.30 0.47 6.98
N TYR A 153 -19.71 0.30 8.17
CA TYR A 153 -20.13 -0.72 9.14
C TYR A 153 -21.53 -0.44 9.71
N GLU A 154 -21.93 0.80 9.83
CA GLU A 154 -23.30 1.17 10.25
C GLU A 154 -24.35 0.63 9.27
N HIS A 155 -24.08 0.68 7.97
CA HIS A 155 -24.95 0.09 6.93
C HIS A 155 -25.13 -1.43 7.11
N TYR A 156 -24.15 -2.09 7.73
CA TYR A 156 -24.17 -3.52 8.04
C TYR A 156 -24.58 -3.79 9.51
N GLY A 157 -25.12 -2.79 10.21
CA GLY A 157 -25.66 -2.93 11.56
C GLY A 157 -24.61 -3.04 12.66
N ILE A 158 -23.44 -2.43 12.46
CA ILE A 158 -22.40 -2.22 13.48
C ILE A 158 -22.15 -0.72 13.56
N ARG A 159 -22.83 -0.06 14.52
CA ARG A 159 -22.75 1.39 14.67
C ARG A 159 -21.42 1.80 15.27
N ILE A 160 -20.69 2.63 14.58
CA ILE A 160 -19.43 3.23 15.03
C ILE A 160 -19.43 4.73 14.73
N PHE A 161 -18.62 5.47 15.49
CA PHE A 161 -18.39 6.89 15.26
C PHE A 161 -16.95 7.05 14.76
N PRO A 162 -16.71 7.08 13.44
CA PRO A 162 -15.37 7.17 12.90
C PRO A 162 -14.78 8.57 13.13
N VAL A 163 -13.50 8.64 13.45
CA VAL A 163 -12.72 9.89 13.55
C VAL A 163 -12.37 10.44 12.16
N ASP A 164 -12.25 9.54 11.19
CA ASP A 164 -12.00 9.80 9.78
C ASP A 164 -12.87 8.91 8.91
N TYR A 165 -13.04 9.29 7.66
CA TYR A 165 -13.82 8.51 6.71
C TYR A 165 -12.89 7.73 5.78
N THR A 166 -13.18 6.45 5.61
CA THR A 166 -12.46 5.58 4.67
C THR A 166 -13.18 5.58 3.33
N TYR A 167 -12.42 5.84 2.26
CA TYR A 167 -12.91 5.95 0.90
C TYR A 167 -12.22 4.98 -0.04
N TYR A 168 -12.89 4.72 -1.16
CA TYR A 168 -12.38 3.94 -2.29
C TYR A 168 -12.53 4.71 -3.60
N LEU A 169 -11.49 4.69 -4.41
CA LEU A 169 -11.51 5.14 -5.80
C LEU A 169 -11.11 3.99 -6.74
N PRO A 170 -11.72 3.91 -7.95
CA PRO A 170 -12.74 4.79 -8.52
C PRO A 170 -14.10 4.67 -7.83
N LYS A 171 -14.89 5.74 -7.83
CA LYS A 171 -16.21 5.73 -7.20
C LYS A 171 -17.11 4.70 -7.86
N LYS A 172 -17.53 3.68 -7.12
CA LYS A 172 -18.46 2.63 -7.54
C LYS A 172 -19.26 2.10 -6.34
N ARG A 173 -20.33 1.37 -6.61
CA ARG A 173 -21.03 0.62 -5.56
C ARG A 173 -20.17 -0.57 -5.14
N LEU A 174 -19.86 -0.65 -3.85
CA LEU A 174 -19.07 -1.71 -3.25
C LEU A 174 -19.99 -2.77 -2.64
N ASN A 175 -19.61 -4.03 -2.79
CA ASN A 175 -20.27 -5.14 -2.10
C ASN A 175 -19.67 -5.36 -0.70
N LYS A 176 -20.30 -6.24 0.08
CA LYS A 176 -19.91 -6.54 1.46
C LYS A 176 -18.47 -7.06 1.58
N ASN A 177 -18.05 -7.92 0.65
CA ASN A 177 -16.70 -8.48 0.65
C ASN A 177 -15.64 -7.41 0.38
N GLU A 178 -15.90 -6.50 -0.57
CA GLU A 178 -15.00 -5.37 -0.86
C GLU A 178 -14.89 -4.44 0.36
N VAL A 179 -16.03 -4.06 0.96
CA VAL A 179 -16.02 -3.22 2.18
C VAL A 179 -15.23 -3.88 3.30
N PHE A 180 -15.41 -5.17 3.51
CA PHE A 180 -14.70 -5.91 4.54
C PHE A 180 -13.20 -6.04 4.23
N LEU A 181 -12.83 -6.34 2.99
CA LEU A 181 -11.44 -6.38 2.54
C LEU A 181 -10.73 -5.03 2.77
N HIS A 182 -11.40 -3.93 2.46
CA HIS A 182 -10.84 -2.60 2.68
C HIS A 182 -10.65 -2.27 4.17
N SER A 183 -11.47 -2.86 5.06
CA SER A 183 -11.24 -2.78 6.50
C SER A 183 -9.98 -3.54 6.93
N LEU A 184 -9.71 -4.69 6.30
CA LEU A 184 -8.50 -5.47 6.55
C LEU A 184 -7.24 -4.71 6.11
N TYR A 185 -7.24 -4.04 4.96
CA TYR A 185 -6.14 -3.17 4.54
C TYR A 185 -5.83 -2.07 5.57
N ARG A 186 -6.87 -1.50 6.18
CA ARG A 186 -6.67 -0.54 7.27
C ARG A 186 -6.02 -1.20 8.48
N VAL A 187 -6.49 -2.38 8.88
CA VAL A 187 -5.96 -3.08 10.06
C VAL A 187 -4.52 -3.54 9.86
N GLU A 188 -4.10 -3.87 8.64
CA GLU A 188 -2.70 -4.18 8.34
C GLU A 188 -1.75 -3.03 8.66
N LYS A 189 -2.16 -1.80 8.37
CA LYS A 189 -1.37 -0.58 8.68
C LYS A 189 -1.56 -0.08 10.10
N GLU A 190 -2.76 -0.25 10.65
CA GLU A 190 -3.16 0.23 11.96
C GLU A 190 -3.73 -0.93 12.81
N PRO A 191 -2.92 -1.89 13.26
CA PRO A 191 -3.37 -3.07 13.98
C PRO A 191 -3.73 -2.77 15.44
N THR A 192 -4.60 -1.79 15.66
CA THR A 192 -5.09 -1.46 16.99
C THR A 192 -6.07 -2.52 17.48
N LYS A 193 -6.11 -2.73 18.80
CA LYS A 193 -7.05 -3.67 19.42
C LYS A 193 -8.51 -3.34 19.07
N GLN A 194 -8.83 -2.05 18.99
CA GLN A 194 -10.16 -1.58 18.60
C GLN A 194 -10.50 -1.93 17.15
N ASN A 195 -9.59 -1.72 16.22
CA ASN A 195 -9.79 -2.07 14.81
C ASN A 195 -9.97 -3.59 14.65
N LEU A 196 -9.13 -4.40 15.32
CA LEU A 196 -9.26 -5.84 15.33
C LEU A 196 -10.58 -6.32 15.95
N LEU A 197 -11.08 -5.63 16.98
CA LEU A 197 -12.39 -5.91 17.58
C LEU A 197 -13.53 -5.66 16.57
N LEU A 198 -13.47 -4.55 15.81
CA LEU A 198 -14.46 -4.26 14.77
C LEU A 198 -14.43 -5.31 13.64
N ILE A 199 -13.24 -5.77 13.23
CA ILE A 199 -13.11 -6.90 12.29
C ILE A 199 -13.77 -8.16 12.86
N ALA A 200 -13.50 -8.50 14.13
CA ALA A 200 -14.08 -9.69 14.77
C ALA A 200 -15.62 -9.63 14.81
N LEU A 201 -16.20 -8.47 15.14
CA LEU A 201 -17.64 -8.26 15.15
C LEU A 201 -18.27 -8.41 13.76
N PHE A 202 -17.67 -7.76 12.74
CA PHE A 202 -18.18 -7.84 11.39
C PHE A 202 -18.08 -9.27 10.86
N TYR A 203 -16.95 -9.92 11.09
CA TYR A 203 -16.74 -11.31 10.70
C TYR A 203 -17.75 -12.24 11.40
N ALA A 204 -17.90 -12.17 12.72
CA ALA A 204 -18.88 -12.99 13.47
C ALA A 204 -20.30 -12.83 12.92
N LYS A 205 -20.72 -11.59 12.62
CA LYS A 205 -22.06 -11.27 12.10
C LYS A 205 -22.30 -11.81 10.68
N HIS A 206 -21.27 -11.80 9.84
CA HIS A 206 -21.43 -12.00 8.39
C HIS A 206 -20.67 -13.21 7.82
N LYS A 207 -19.96 -14.01 8.65
CA LYS A 207 -19.04 -15.06 8.18
C LYS A 207 -19.66 -16.04 7.17
N LYS A 208 -20.96 -16.32 7.26
CA LYS A 208 -21.66 -17.20 6.31
C LYS A 208 -21.75 -16.64 4.87
N THR A 209 -21.56 -15.34 4.70
CA THR A 209 -21.70 -14.63 3.43
C THR A 209 -20.42 -13.93 2.99
N LEU A 210 -19.35 -14.06 3.79
CA LEU A 210 -18.03 -13.53 3.45
C LEU A 210 -17.20 -14.62 2.75
N SER A 211 -16.53 -14.20 1.68
CA SER A 211 -15.62 -15.06 0.88
C SER A 211 -14.22 -14.44 0.80
N VAL A 212 -13.79 -13.76 1.87
CA VAL A 212 -12.47 -13.11 1.95
C VAL A 212 -11.52 -14.03 2.73
N GLU A 213 -10.36 -14.32 2.15
CA GLU A 213 -9.27 -15.03 2.83
C GLU A 213 -8.18 -14.03 3.22
N HIS A 214 -7.79 -14.04 4.50
CA HIS A 214 -6.78 -13.14 5.02
C HIS A 214 -6.14 -13.72 6.30
N GLU A 215 -4.86 -13.43 6.55
CA GLU A 215 -4.16 -13.92 7.74
C GLU A 215 -4.81 -13.42 9.04
N ILE A 216 -5.21 -12.15 9.08
CA ILE A 216 -5.91 -11.56 10.23
C ILE A 216 -7.18 -12.38 10.57
N LEU A 217 -7.90 -12.89 9.57
CA LEU A 217 -9.12 -13.67 9.79
C LEU A 217 -8.84 -15.03 10.42
N ARG A 218 -7.75 -15.68 10.04
CA ARG A 218 -7.34 -16.94 10.67
C ARG A 218 -7.09 -16.75 12.17
N ASN A 219 -6.50 -15.63 12.55
CA ASN A 219 -6.28 -15.28 13.96
C ASN A 219 -7.58 -14.91 14.67
N ILE A 220 -8.47 -14.15 14.02
CA ILE A 220 -9.80 -13.82 14.55
C ILE A 220 -10.63 -15.10 14.77
N GLU A 221 -10.59 -16.06 13.85
CA GLU A 221 -11.27 -17.35 14.03
C GLU A 221 -10.77 -18.09 15.27
N GLN A 222 -9.47 -18.09 15.53
CA GLN A 222 -8.90 -18.68 16.72
C GLN A 222 -9.36 -17.95 18.00
N VAL A 223 -9.45 -16.62 17.97
CA VAL A 223 -10.00 -15.82 19.08
C VAL A 223 -11.46 -16.21 19.33
N LEU A 224 -12.28 -16.35 18.30
CA LEU A 224 -13.68 -16.78 18.43
C LEU A 224 -13.81 -18.22 18.95
N GLN A 225 -12.79 -19.05 18.76
CA GLN A 225 -12.65 -20.38 19.38
C GLN A 225 -12.08 -20.32 20.81
N ARG A 226 -12.00 -19.14 21.43
CA ARG A 226 -11.48 -18.87 22.78
C ARG A 226 -9.97 -19.08 22.94
N LYS A 227 -9.21 -19.11 21.86
CA LYS A 227 -7.74 -19.10 21.93
C LYS A 227 -7.22 -17.68 22.17
N VAL A 228 -6.18 -17.56 22.98
CA VAL A 228 -5.50 -16.29 23.23
C VAL A 228 -4.44 -16.07 22.16
N ILE A 229 -4.58 -15.01 21.40
CA ILE A 229 -3.62 -14.60 20.35
C ILE A 229 -3.00 -13.28 20.76
N LYS A 230 -1.68 -13.24 20.82
CA LYS A 230 -0.94 -12.01 21.20
C LYS A 230 -1.26 -10.86 20.24
N GLY A 231 -1.62 -9.71 20.78
CA GLY A 231 -1.96 -8.52 19.99
C GLY A 231 -3.41 -8.45 19.50
N TYR A 232 -4.21 -9.51 19.71
CA TYR A 232 -5.62 -9.55 19.35
C TYR A 232 -6.53 -9.36 20.58
N PRO A 233 -7.80 -8.94 20.39
CA PRO A 233 -8.78 -8.87 21.47
C PRO A 233 -9.04 -10.28 22.05
N GLN A 234 -9.39 -10.36 23.32
CA GLN A 234 -9.81 -11.62 23.93
C GLN A 234 -11.27 -11.96 23.54
N TYR A 235 -11.61 -13.25 23.57
CA TYR A 235 -12.99 -13.69 23.30
C TYR A 235 -14.03 -12.98 24.18
N SER A 236 -13.74 -12.76 25.48
CA SER A 236 -14.62 -12.04 26.39
C SER A 236 -14.93 -10.63 25.91
N GLU A 237 -13.95 -9.90 25.42
CA GLU A 237 -14.11 -8.54 24.89
C GLU A 237 -14.95 -8.52 23.60
N VAL A 238 -14.71 -9.48 22.72
CA VAL A 238 -15.51 -9.62 21.49
C VAL A 238 -16.95 -9.95 21.84
N ARG A 239 -17.18 -10.88 22.81
CA ARG A 239 -18.51 -11.27 23.25
C ARG A 239 -19.29 -10.12 23.91
N GLU A 240 -18.64 -9.40 24.82
CA GLU A 240 -19.24 -8.24 25.47
C GLU A 240 -19.71 -7.20 24.43
N ARG A 241 -18.84 -6.89 23.47
CA ARG A 241 -19.20 -5.94 22.45
C ARG A 241 -20.23 -6.48 21.46
N ALA A 242 -20.23 -7.78 21.17
CA ALA A 242 -21.19 -8.44 20.28
C ALA A 242 -22.64 -8.31 20.79
N VAL A 243 -22.83 -8.39 22.13
CA VAL A 243 -24.16 -8.22 22.75
C VAL A 243 -24.74 -6.85 22.44
N MET A 244 -23.93 -5.79 22.36
CA MET A 244 -24.39 -4.42 22.05
C MET A 244 -24.94 -4.28 20.62
N TYR A 245 -24.63 -5.23 19.74
CA TYR A 245 -25.02 -5.22 18.31
C TYR A 245 -25.91 -6.42 17.95
N ASP A 246 -26.45 -7.15 18.94
CA ASP A 246 -27.25 -8.37 18.77
C ASP A 246 -26.53 -9.44 17.90
N ILE A 247 -25.21 -9.52 18.02
CA ILE A 247 -24.38 -10.49 17.27
C ILE A 247 -24.24 -11.76 18.12
N LYS A 248 -24.66 -12.89 17.55
CA LYS A 248 -24.42 -14.23 18.12
C LYS A 248 -23.02 -14.74 17.76
N ILE A 249 -22.20 -15.04 18.76
CA ILE A 249 -20.86 -15.60 18.63
C ILE A 249 -20.66 -16.86 19.48
#